data_7b3dc6d1d9651d12b031f3546abc0eb5
#
_entry.id   7b3dc6d1d9651d12b031f3546abc0eb5
#
_cell.length_a   1.000
_cell.length_b   1.000
_cell.length_c   1.000
_cell.angle_alpha   90.00
_cell.angle_beta   90.00
_cell.angle_gamma   90.00
#
_symmetry.space_group_name_H-M   'P 1'
#
loop_
_entity.id
_entity.type
_entity.pdbx_description
1 polymer ?
#
loop_
_entity_poly.entity_id
_entity_poly.type
_entity_poly.pdbx_seq_one_letter_code
_entity_poly.pdbx_strand_id
1 'polypeptide(L)'
;MIAAEQNNKGGMYLHMESKIGIVKKEEFKTSSWSGGTTTQLLIYPKEAQYNERNFKWRISSAKVEVEESTFTYLPGISRIIMVIDGKLFLEHEGKEKIALEPFQQDSFMGNITTKSFGKCTDFNIMMGDGYTGKLEAFALDPKSQIKITNEDSKLYPITDVFYAVNGNIEVKFKNKQFEIQKGDLFYIEMPKDKEEFYILNKEDKEINIIRAVIK
;
A
#
# COMPACT_ATOMS: atom_id res chain seq x y z
N MET A 1 -23.11 -2.21 -11.23
CA MET A 1 -24.58 -1.97 -11.32
C MET A 1 -24.88 -0.88 -10.31
N ILE A 2 -25.53 0.21 -10.74
CA ILE A 2 -25.89 1.33 -9.87
C ILE A 2 -27.32 1.08 -9.40
N ALA A 3 -27.52 0.83 -8.11
CA ALA A 3 -28.84 0.75 -7.51
C ALA A 3 -29.19 2.12 -6.92
N ALA A 4 -30.35 2.65 -7.24
CA ALA A 4 -30.88 3.89 -6.70
C ALA A 4 -32.08 3.58 -5.79
N GLU A 5 -32.00 3.95 -4.52
CA GLU A 5 -33.14 3.93 -3.60
C GLU A 5 -33.63 5.35 -3.34
N GLN A 6 -34.92 5.59 -3.46
CA GLN A 6 -35.58 6.85 -3.10
C GLN A 6 -35.95 6.84 -1.62
N ASN A 7 -35.53 7.84 -0.90
CA ASN A 7 -35.93 8.06 0.48
C ASN A 7 -36.95 9.22 0.54
N ASN A 8 -37.89 9.18 1.50
CA ASN A 8 -39.02 10.12 1.69
C ASN A 8 -38.64 11.62 1.90
N LYS A 9 -37.37 12.00 1.66
CA LYS A 9 -36.90 13.41 1.71
C LYS A 9 -36.26 13.90 0.41
N GLY A 10 -36.55 13.29 -0.72
CA GLY A 10 -36.27 13.86 -2.05
C GLY A 10 -34.76 13.89 -2.44
N GLY A 11 -33.86 13.25 -1.73
CA GLY A 11 -32.45 13.14 -2.08
C GLY A 11 -32.15 11.76 -2.68
N MET A 12 -31.68 11.75 -3.92
CA MET A 12 -31.20 10.55 -4.58
C MET A 12 -29.75 10.29 -4.12
N TYR A 13 -29.55 9.36 -3.21
CA TYR A 13 -28.21 8.89 -2.85
C TYR A 13 -27.81 7.78 -3.82
N LEU A 14 -26.77 8.04 -4.60
CA LEU A 14 -26.09 7.00 -5.37
C LEU A 14 -25.27 6.15 -4.38
N HIS A 15 -25.78 4.98 -4.03
CA HIS A 15 -24.97 3.99 -3.33
C HIS A 15 -23.88 3.47 -4.30
N MET A 16 -22.68 3.98 -4.18
CA MET A 16 -21.54 3.41 -4.86
C MET A 16 -21.10 2.15 -4.11
N GLU A 17 -21.18 1.01 -4.76
CA GLU A 17 -20.70 -0.26 -4.21
C GLU A 17 -19.17 -0.23 -4.07
N SER A 18 -18.67 -0.81 -2.98
CA SER A 18 -17.23 -1.01 -2.76
C SER A 18 -16.68 -1.91 -3.87
N LYS A 19 -15.59 -1.48 -4.50
CA LYS A 19 -14.88 -2.27 -5.50
C LYS A 19 -13.74 -3.03 -4.82
N ILE A 20 -13.72 -4.35 -5.01
CA ILE A 20 -12.74 -5.27 -4.42
C ILE A 20 -11.92 -5.88 -5.53
N GLY A 21 -10.60 -5.99 -5.30
CA GLY A 21 -9.70 -6.68 -6.21
C GLY A 21 -8.61 -7.46 -5.46
N ILE A 22 -8.15 -8.51 -6.10
CA ILE A 22 -6.96 -9.26 -5.71
C ILE A 22 -6.00 -9.17 -6.89
N VAL A 23 -4.76 -8.80 -6.63
CA VAL A 23 -3.69 -8.84 -7.62
C VAL A 23 -2.73 -9.94 -7.19
N LYS A 24 -2.61 -10.96 -8.03
CA LYS A 24 -1.73 -12.08 -7.77
C LYS A 24 -0.28 -11.69 -8.02
N LYS A 25 0.64 -12.25 -7.25
CA LYS A 25 2.09 -11.94 -7.39
C LYS A 25 2.62 -12.23 -8.80
N GLU A 26 2.02 -13.18 -9.52
CA GLU A 26 2.37 -13.51 -10.90
C GLU A 26 1.93 -12.43 -11.92
N GLU A 27 1.01 -11.55 -11.53
CA GLU A 27 0.54 -10.42 -12.36
C GLU A 27 1.41 -9.17 -12.20
N PHE A 28 2.28 -9.14 -11.19
CA PHE A 28 3.13 -7.98 -10.93
C PHE A 28 4.18 -7.79 -12.02
N LYS A 29 4.49 -6.53 -12.27
CA LYS A 29 5.55 -6.16 -13.24
C LYS A 29 6.81 -5.78 -12.50
N THR A 30 7.89 -6.52 -12.73
CA THR A 30 9.20 -6.24 -12.16
C THR A 30 10.11 -5.62 -13.23
N SER A 31 10.79 -4.56 -12.85
CA SER A 31 11.81 -3.89 -13.66
C SER A 31 13.14 -3.86 -12.91
N SER A 32 14.24 -4.01 -13.66
CA SER A 32 15.60 -3.91 -13.11
C SER A 32 16.15 -2.50 -13.27
N TRP A 33 17.00 -2.10 -12.35
CA TRP A 33 17.77 -0.86 -12.37
C TRP A 33 19.17 -1.14 -11.83
N SER A 34 20.07 -0.17 -11.86
CA SER A 34 21.49 -0.37 -11.50
C SER A 34 21.73 -0.87 -10.07
N GLY A 35 20.78 -0.69 -9.16
CA GLY A 35 20.91 -1.07 -7.75
C GLY A 35 20.00 -2.22 -7.30
N GLY A 36 19.28 -2.88 -8.21
CA GLY A 36 18.39 -3.98 -7.86
C GLY A 36 17.15 -4.08 -8.76
N THR A 37 16.04 -4.44 -8.16
CA THR A 37 14.76 -4.59 -8.88
C THR A 37 13.64 -3.84 -8.18
N THR A 38 12.63 -3.41 -8.94
CA THR A 38 11.39 -2.85 -8.39
C THR A 38 10.19 -3.55 -9.01
N THR A 39 9.34 -4.09 -8.17
CA THR A 39 8.08 -4.74 -8.52
C THR A 39 6.93 -3.77 -8.28
N GLN A 40 6.20 -3.43 -9.33
CA GLN A 40 4.98 -2.63 -9.23
C GLN A 40 3.83 -3.51 -8.76
N LEU A 41 3.26 -3.20 -7.60
CA LEU A 41 2.17 -3.95 -6.99
C LEU A 41 0.81 -3.38 -7.41
N LEU A 42 0.66 -2.05 -7.39
CA LEU A 42 -0.57 -1.39 -7.80
C LEU A 42 -0.25 0.03 -8.29
N ILE A 43 -1.02 0.53 -9.26
CA ILE A 43 -0.89 1.89 -9.79
C ILE A 43 -2.27 2.45 -10.14
N TYR A 44 -2.47 3.75 -9.92
CA TYR A 44 -3.72 4.42 -10.26
C TYR A 44 -3.47 5.73 -11.04
N PRO A 45 -4.21 5.97 -12.11
CA PRO A 45 -5.16 5.05 -12.75
C PRO A 45 -4.44 3.81 -13.32
N LYS A 46 -5.18 2.74 -13.58
CA LYS A 46 -4.62 1.43 -13.98
C LYS A 46 -3.77 1.50 -15.26
N GLU A 47 -4.09 2.44 -16.13
CA GLU A 47 -3.42 2.67 -17.42
C GLU A 47 -2.14 3.50 -17.27
N ALA A 48 -1.91 4.09 -16.09
CA ALA A 48 -0.74 4.93 -15.86
C ALA A 48 0.57 4.15 -15.97
N GLN A 49 1.60 4.86 -16.37
CA GLN A 49 2.95 4.31 -16.51
C GLN A 49 3.92 5.10 -15.64
N TYR A 50 4.72 4.40 -14.84
CA TYR A 50 5.69 5.04 -13.94
C TYR A 50 6.64 5.98 -14.68
N ASN A 51 7.14 5.58 -15.84
CA ASN A 51 8.11 6.36 -16.62
C ASN A 51 7.51 7.64 -17.18
N GLU A 52 6.20 7.67 -17.45
CA GLU A 52 5.47 8.85 -17.92
C GLU A 52 5.08 9.79 -16.78
N ARG A 53 5.22 9.35 -15.53
CA ARG A 53 4.83 10.10 -14.33
C ARG A 53 3.38 10.59 -14.33
N ASN A 54 2.50 9.86 -15.04
CA ASN A 54 1.09 10.19 -15.20
C ASN A 54 0.19 9.48 -14.16
N PHE A 55 0.79 8.83 -13.16
CA PHE A 55 0.07 8.18 -12.06
C PHE A 55 -0.36 9.21 -11.00
N LYS A 56 -1.47 8.91 -10.34
CA LYS A 56 -1.96 9.63 -9.17
C LYS A 56 -1.34 9.08 -7.89
N TRP A 57 -1.26 7.76 -7.79
CA TRP A 57 -0.52 7.07 -6.75
C TRP A 57 -0.02 5.71 -7.26
N ARG A 58 1.01 5.20 -6.61
CA ARG A 58 1.64 3.92 -6.97
C ARG A 58 2.17 3.23 -5.72
N ILE A 59 1.94 1.92 -5.65
CA ILE A 59 2.50 1.02 -4.64
C ILE A 59 3.51 0.12 -5.34
N SER A 60 4.68 -0.04 -4.74
CA SER A 60 5.74 -0.91 -5.24
C SER A 60 6.56 -1.49 -4.11
N SER A 61 7.28 -2.58 -4.40
CA SER A 61 8.31 -3.14 -3.54
C SER A 61 9.62 -3.17 -4.31
N ALA A 62 10.71 -2.74 -3.69
CA ALA A 62 12.03 -2.81 -4.28
C ALA A 62 12.93 -3.74 -3.48
N LYS A 63 13.74 -4.52 -4.20
CA LYS A 63 14.88 -5.26 -3.65
C LYS A 63 16.15 -4.51 -4.00
N VAL A 64 16.78 -3.91 -3.00
CA VAL A 64 18.03 -3.15 -3.13
C VAL A 64 19.20 -4.10 -2.90
N GLU A 65 20.10 -4.21 -3.88
CA GLU A 65 21.22 -5.16 -3.88
C GLU A 65 22.59 -4.48 -3.86
N VAL A 66 22.62 -3.14 -3.83
CA VAL A 66 23.84 -2.32 -3.72
C VAL A 66 23.94 -1.66 -2.35
N GLU A 67 25.17 -1.30 -1.96
CA GLU A 67 25.42 -0.68 -0.65
C GLU A 67 24.97 0.79 -0.60
N GLU A 68 24.93 1.48 -1.74
CA GLU A 68 24.49 2.87 -1.84
C GLU A 68 23.69 3.09 -3.12
N SER A 69 22.60 3.84 -3.01
CA SER A 69 21.83 4.34 -4.16
C SER A 69 21.23 5.72 -3.88
N THR A 70 20.81 6.40 -4.93
CA THR A 70 20.09 7.68 -4.82
C THR A 70 18.69 7.50 -5.37
N PHE A 71 17.70 7.96 -4.63
CA PHE A 71 16.32 7.89 -5.09
C PHE A 71 16.06 8.85 -6.25
N THR A 72 15.20 8.41 -7.17
CA THR A 72 14.76 9.23 -8.30
C THR A 72 14.14 10.54 -7.80
N TYR A 73 14.57 11.66 -8.34
CA TYR A 73 14.00 12.97 -8.10
C TYR A 73 12.62 13.08 -8.74
N LEU A 74 11.58 13.27 -7.91
CA LEU A 74 10.16 13.25 -8.30
C LEU A 74 9.42 14.44 -7.65
N PRO A 75 9.53 15.65 -8.20
CA PRO A 75 8.81 16.82 -7.69
C PRO A 75 7.28 16.60 -7.77
N GLY A 76 6.55 17.09 -6.77
CA GLY A 76 5.10 16.94 -6.66
C GLY A 76 4.64 15.54 -6.17
N ILE A 77 5.58 14.63 -5.86
CA ILE A 77 5.27 13.30 -5.33
C ILE A 77 5.69 13.22 -3.87
N SER A 78 4.76 12.90 -2.99
CA SER A 78 5.06 12.47 -1.63
C SER A 78 5.30 10.95 -1.58
N ARG A 79 6.19 10.51 -0.70
CA ARG A 79 6.59 9.11 -0.59
C ARG A 79 6.53 8.65 0.86
N ILE A 80 6.13 7.39 1.06
CA ILE A 80 6.28 6.67 2.32
C ILE A 80 7.00 5.36 1.97
N ILE A 81 8.10 5.09 2.64
CA ILE A 81 8.88 3.86 2.49
C ILE A 81 8.89 3.09 3.80
N MET A 82 8.69 1.78 3.74
CA MET A 82 8.76 0.85 4.87
C MET A 82 9.71 -0.29 4.51
N VAL A 83 10.64 -0.62 5.40
CA VAL A 83 11.50 -1.79 5.22
C VAL A 83 10.71 -3.06 5.51
N ILE A 84 10.82 -4.07 4.63
CA ILE A 84 10.25 -5.42 4.84
C ILE A 84 11.31 -6.36 5.40
N ASP A 85 12.51 -6.30 4.84
CA ASP A 85 13.63 -7.18 5.20
C ASP A 85 14.95 -6.44 5.03
N GLY A 86 15.97 -6.79 5.85
CA GLY A 86 17.25 -6.12 5.87
C GLY A 86 17.21 -4.83 6.70
N LYS A 87 18.14 -3.92 6.43
CA LYS A 87 18.26 -2.63 7.11
C LYS A 87 18.57 -1.53 6.11
N LEU A 88 17.90 -0.40 6.24
CA LEU A 88 18.04 0.74 5.36
C LEU A 88 18.42 1.98 6.17
N PHE A 89 19.43 2.71 5.71
CA PHE A 89 19.72 4.05 6.20
C PHE A 89 19.33 5.05 5.12
N LEU A 90 18.61 6.08 5.48
CA LEU A 90 18.23 7.17 4.61
C LEU A 90 18.93 8.46 5.03
N GLU A 91 19.45 9.18 4.06
CA GLU A 91 20.05 10.50 4.23
C GLU A 91 19.35 11.47 3.31
N HIS A 92 18.51 12.31 3.88
CA HIS A 92 17.86 13.40 3.15
C HIS A 92 18.76 14.63 3.17
N GLU A 93 18.80 15.35 2.06
CA GLU A 93 19.57 16.57 1.95
C GLU A 93 19.27 17.54 3.10
N GLY A 94 20.32 17.95 3.81
CA GLY A 94 20.22 18.85 4.95
C GLY A 94 19.66 18.25 6.25
N LYS A 95 19.51 16.91 6.34
CA LYS A 95 19.04 16.21 7.52
C LYS A 95 20.03 15.14 7.99
N GLU A 96 19.89 14.75 9.26
CA GLU A 96 20.62 13.61 9.80
C GLU A 96 20.18 12.29 9.16
N LYS A 97 21.11 11.34 9.09
CA LYS A 97 20.86 9.99 8.60
C LYS A 97 19.96 9.24 9.59
N ILE A 98 18.90 8.64 9.09
CA ILE A 98 17.98 7.79 9.87
C ILE A 98 18.17 6.33 9.51
N ALA A 99 18.00 5.44 10.49
CA ALA A 99 18.03 3.99 10.31
C ALA A 99 16.60 3.45 10.36
N LEU A 100 16.28 2.55 9.44
CA LEU A 100 15.01 1.84 9.38
C LEU A 100 15.28 0.33 9.48
N GLU A 101 14.75 -0.28 10.53
CA GLU A 101 14.66 -1.72 10.71
C GLU A 101 13.37 -2.27 10.05
N PRO A 102 13.19 -3.60 9.94
CA PRO A 102 11.97 -4.18 9.39
C PRO A 102 10.70 -3.60 10.03
N PHE A 103 9.74 -3.22 9.19
CA PHE A 103 8.46 -2.58 9.49
C PHE A 103 8.56 -1.16 10.08
N GLN A 104 9.75 -0.58 10.13
CA GLN A 104 9.91 0.86 10.34
C GLN A 104 9.80 1.60 9.00
N GLN A 105 9.35 2.86 9.07
CA GLN A 105 9.03 3.65 7.90
C GLN A 105 9.51 5.10 8.02
N ASP A 106 9.68 5.73 6.88
CA ASP A 106 9.94 7.16 6.75
C ASP A 106 9.09 7.77 5.64
N SER A 107 8.83 9.08 5.75
CA SER A 107 8.06 9.83 4.77
C SER A 107 8.79 11.09 4.33
N PHE A 108 8.81 11.34 3.03
CA PHE A 108 9.52 12.48 2.46
C PHE A 108 8.93 12.89 1.10
N MET A 109 9.23 14.14 0.72
CA MET A 109 8.88 14.64 -0.61
C MET A 109 9.91 14.18 -1.64
N GLY A 110 9.45 13.76 -2.81
CA GLY A 110 10.30 13.26 -3.88
C GLY A 110 11.19 14.31 -4.55
N ASN A 111 11.04 15.58 -4.22
CA ASN A 111 11.95 16.68 -4.62
C ASN A 111 13.09 16.91 -3.61
N ILE A 112 13.20 16.11 -2.55
CA ILE A 112 14.32 16.13 -1.63
C ILE A 112 15.33 15.09 -2.10
N THR A 113 16.56 15.48 -2.34
CA THR A 113 17.66 14.55 -2.66
C THR A 113 17.82 13.57 -1.50
N THR A 114 17.59 12.29 -1.77
CA THR A 114 17.64 11.23 -0.75
C THR A 114 18.60 10.14 -1.21
N LYS A 115 19.61 9.86 -0.39
CA LYS A 115 20.49 8.72 -0.53
C LYS A 115 20.04 7.58 0.38
N SER A 116 20.24 6.36 -0.08
CA SER A 116 19.98 5.15 0.70
C SER A 116 21.24 4.32 0.82
N PHE A 117 21.44 3.68 1.98
CA PHE A 117 22.58 2.84 2.26
C PHE A 117 22.08 1.54 2.89
N GLY A 118 22.65 0.43 2.45
CA GLY A 118 22.30 -0.92 2.89
C GLY A 118 21.40 -1.67 1.93
N LYS A 119 21.48 -2.99 1.99
CA LYS A 119 20.67 -3.90 1.18
C LYS A 119 19.40 -4.26 1.91
N CYS A 120 18.27 -4.11 1.26
CA CYS A 120 16.97 -4.35 1.87
C CYS A 120 15.90 -4.72 0.83
N THR A 121 14.77 -5.18 1.32
CA THR A 121 13.50 -5.16 0.58
C THR A 121 12.60 -4.12 1.22
N ASP A 122 12.05 -3.22 0.43
CA ASP A 122 11.14 -2.17 0.89
C ASP A 122 9.73 -2.31 0.30
N PHE A 123 8.79 -1.61 0.92
CA PHE A 123 7.45 -1.34 0.42
C PHE A 123 7.27 0.18 0.35
N ASN A 124 6.83 0.70 -0.78
CA ASN A 124 6.84 2.12 -1.06
C ASN A 124 5.49 2.57 -1.62
N ILE A 125 4.93 3.65 -1.07
CA ILE A 125 3.82 4.39 -1.64
C ILE A 125 4.34 5.71 -2.21
N MET A 126 3.95 6.02 -3.43
CA MET A 126 4.15 7.31 -4.08
C MET A 126 2.78 7.94 -4.35
N MET A 127 2.60 9.20 -3.99
CA MET A 127 1.34 9.91 -4.09
C MET A 127 1.57 11.28 -4.73
N GLY A 128 0.83 11.56 -5.79
CA GLY A 128 0.77 12.86 -6.44
C GLY A 128 -0.12 13.86 -5.72
N ASP A 129 -0.18 15.07 -6.24
CA ASP A 129 -0.99 16.15 -5.68
C ASP A 129 -2.45 15.74 -5.49
N GLY A 130 -3.00 16.10 -4.34
CA GLY A 130 -4.39 15.79 -3.95
C GLY A 130 -4.57 14.40 -3.33
N TYR A 131 -3.51 13.60 -3.24
CA TYR A 131 -3.53 12.30 -2.58
C TYR A 131 -2.68 12.29 -1.31
N THR A 132 -3.20 11.63 -0.29
CA THR A 132 -2.50 11.38 0.97
C THR A 132 -2.60 9.90 1.32
N GLY A 133 -1.74 9.41 2.18
CA GLY A 133 -1.80 8.02 2.58
C GLY A 133 -1.02 7.73 3.84
N LYS A 134 -1.16 6.50 4.31
CA LYS A 134 -0.39 5.95 5.43
C LYS A 134 -0.04 4.49 5.19
N LEU A 135 1.04 4.03 5.81
CA LEU A 135 1.41 2.63 5.94
C LEU A 135 1.24 2.17 7.38
N GLU A 136 0.78 0.95 7.53
CA GLU A 136 0.68 0.26 8.83
C GLU A 136 1.17 -1.17 8.64
N ALA A 137 1.96 -1.69 9.57
CA ALA A 137 2.34 -3.10 9.61
C ALA A 137 1.65 -3.78 10.78
N PHE A 138 1.18 -5.00 10.57
CA PHE A 138 0.57 -5.83 11.61
C PHE A 138 1.25 -7.19 11.64
N ALA A 139 1.66 -7.60 12.84
CA ALA A 139 2.01 -8.98 13.12
C ALA A 139 0.75 -9.69 13.63
N LEU A 140 0.35 -10.76 12.99
CA LEU A 140 -0.81 -11.57 13.37
C LEU A 140 -0.29 -12.87 13.98
N ASP A 141 -0.60 -13.07 15.25
CA ASP A 141 -0.29 -14.32 15.94
C ASP A 141 -0.90 -15.54 15.22
N PRO A 142 -0.38 -16.76 15.46
CA PRO A 142 -0.97 -17.98 14.94
C PRO A 142 -2.46 -18.09 15.30
N LYS A 143 -3.29 -18.50 14.33
CA LYS A 143 -4.74 -18.72 14.52
C LYS A 143 -5.51 -17.52 15.06
N SER A 144 -5.03 -16.31 14.83
CA SER A 144 -5.63 -15.06 15.31
C SER A 144 -6.36 -14.28 14.21
N GLN A 145 -7.04 -13.24 14.62
CA GLN A 145 -7.65 -12.27 13.72
C GLN A 145 -7.56 -10.87 14.27
N ILE A 146 -7.50 -9.90 13.36
CA ILE A 146 -7.63 -8.48 13.68
C ILE A 146 -8.87 -7.92 13.00
N LYS A 147 -9.53 -6.97 13.69
CA LYS A 147 -10.59 -6.15 13.12
C LYS A 147 -9.98 -4.86 12.60
N ILE A 148 -10.22 -4.55 11.35
CA ILE A 148 -9.86 -3.29 10.72
C ILE A 148 -11.12 -2.48 10.49
N THR A 149 -11.04 -1.20 10.84
CA THR A 149 -12.09 -0.23 10.54
C THR A 149 -11.45 0.87 9.71
N ASN A 150 -12.02 1.19 8.55
CA ASN A 150 -11.57 2.36 7.82
C ASN A 150 -12.06 3.65 8.52
N GLU A 151 -11.31 4.71 8.36
CA GLU A 151 -11.74 6.03 8.83
C GLU A 151 -12.89 6.54 7.97
N ASP A 152 -13.85 7.23 8.62
CA ASP A 152 -14.91 7.93 7.91
C ASP A 152 -14.29 9.05 7.03
N SER A 153 -14.39 8.91 5.71
CA SER A 153 -13.94 9.91 4.76
C SER A 153 -15.14 10.60 4.13
N LYS A 154 -15.48 11.76 4.64
CA LYS A 154 -16.61 12.56 4.10
C LYS A 154 -16.32 13.14 2.71
N LEU A 155 -15.07 13.19 2.26
CA LEU A 155 -14.65 13.95 1.09
C LEU A 155 -14.23 13.09 -0.10
N TYR A 156 -13.53 11.98 0.12
CA TYR A 156 -12.94 11.18 -0.97
C TYR A 156 -13.12 9.67 -0.75
N PRO A 157 -13.18 8.89 -1.85
CA PRO A 157 -13.08 7.44 -1.75
C PRO A 157 -11.75 7.04 -1.09
N ILE A 158 -11.79 6.01 -0.27
CA ILE A 158 -10.58 5.44 0.34
C ILE A 158 -10.22 4.17 -0.42
N THR A 159 -8.96 4.05 -0.79
CA THR A 159 -8.38 2.79 -1.24
C THR A 159 -7.60 2.17 -0.09
N ASP A 160 -8.07 1.04 0.41
CA ASP A 160 -7.44 0.25 1.47
C ASP A 160 -6.80 -0.98 0.83
N VAL A 161 -5.50 -1.15 1.03
CA VAL A 161 -4.68 -2.16 0.35
C VAL A 161 -3.96 -3.00 1.40
N PHE A 162 -3.97 -4.32 1.24
CA PHE A 162 -3.29 -5.28 2.11
C PHE A 162 -2.33 -6.13 1.29
N TYR A 163 -1.09 -6.17 1.72
CA TYR A 163 -0.04 -7.00 1.16
C TYR A 163 0.34 -8.10 2.15
N ALA A 164 0.21 -9.36 1.72
CA ALA A 164 0.54 -10.54 2.53
C ALA A 164 2.05 -10.81 2.44
N VAL A 165 2.82 -10.36 3.43
CA VAL A 165 4.29 -10.33 3.38
C VAL A 165 4.90 -11.73 3.42
N ASN A 166 4.58 -12.53 4.44
CA ASN A 166 5.31 -13.79 4.72
C ASN A 166 4.41 -15.01 5.00
N GLY A 167 3.09 -14.85 4.89
CA GLY A 167 2.12 -15.94 5.06
C GLY A 167 0.81 -15.64 4.33
N ASN A 168 -0.10 -16.63 4.28
CA ASN A 168 -1.42 -16.48 3.67
C ASN A 168 -2.39 -15.87 4.67
N ILE A 169 -3.27 -15.01 4.19
CA ILE A 169 -4.34 -14.40 5.00
C ILE A 169 -5.70 -14.68 4.42
N GLU A 170 -6.72 -14.59 5.26
CA GLU A 170 -8.10 -14.54 4.85
C GLU A 170 -8.68 -13.18 5.20
N VAL A 171 -9.35 -12.54 4.25
CA VAL A 171 -10.06 -11.29 4.47
C VAL A 171 -11.55 -11.55 4.47
N LYS A 172 -12.25 -11.16 5.54
CA LYS A 172 -13.71 -11.18 5.63
C LYS A 172 -14.23 -9.75 5.53
N PHE A 173 -15.06 -9.52 4.54
CA PHE A 173 -15.71 -8.22 4.30
C PHE A 173 -17.18 -8.44 3.95
N LYS A 174 -18.09 -7.90 4.78
CA LYS A 174 -19.52 -8.18 4.68
C LYS A 174 -19.77 -9.69 4.69
N ASN A 175 -20.52 -10.19 3.73
CA ASN A 175 -20.82 -11.63 3.61
C ASN A 175 -19.86 -12.37 2.65
N LYS A 176 -18.70 -11.76 2.34
CA LYS A 176 -17.69 -12.33 1.44
C LYS A 176 -16.42 -12.68 2.19
N GLN A 177 -15.73 -13.67 1.68
CA GLN A 177 -14.46 -14.18 2.20
C GLN A 177 -13.48 -14.34 1.05
N PHE A 178 -12.25 -13.92 1.26
CA PHE A 178 -11.19 -13.90 0.25
C PHE A 178 -9.93 -14.53 0.82
N GLU A 179 -9.38 -15.49 0.10
CA GLU A 179 -8.06 -16.07 0.42
C GLU A 179 -6.97 -15.35 -0.38
N ILE A 180 -5.98 -14.82 0.34
CA ILE A 180 -4.87 -14.06 -0.20
C ILE A 180 -3.59 -14.83 0.12
N GLN A 181 -2.88 -15.24 -0.92
CA GLN A 181 -1.64 -16.00 -0.79
C GLN A 181 -0.49 -15.06 -0.40
N LYS A 182 0.54 -15.63 0.22
CA LYS A 182 1.81 -14.92 0.46
C LYS A 182 2.30 -14.25 -0.83
N GLY A 183 2.57 -12.96 -0.75
CA GLY A 183 3.03 -12.13 -1.84
C GLY A 183 1.92 -11.53 -2.70
N ASP A 184 0.66 -11.93 -2.52
CA ASP A 184 -0.49 -11.31 -3.20
C ASP A 184 -0.89 -10.00 -2.52
N LEU A 185 -1.65 -9.19 -3.26
CA LEU A 185 -2.22 -7.94 -2.79
C LEU A 185 -3.74 -7.99 -2.89
N PHE A 186 -4.41 -7.59 -1.82
CA PHE A 186 -5.85 -7.38 -1.76
C PHE A 186 -6.15 -5.90 -1.62
N TYR A 187 -7.15 -5.38 -2.33
CA TYR A 187 -7.56 -3.98 -2.15
C TYR A 187 -9.08 -3.82 -2.17
N ILE A 188 -9.54 -2.79 -1.45
CA ILE A 188 -10.91 -2.33 -1.43
C ILE A 188 -10.93 -0.84 -1.74
N GLU A 189 -11.63 -0.45 -2.81
CA GLU A 189 -12.00 0.94 -3.05
C GLU A 189 -13.36 1.17 -2.39
N MET A 190 -13.39 1.94 -1.31
CA MET A 190 -14.59 2.19 -0.55
C MET A 190 -15.15 3.56 -0.87
N PRO A 191 -16.45 3.66 -1.13
CA PRO A 191 -17.15 4.93 -1.04
C PRO A 191 -17.13 5.43 0.41
N LYS A 192 -17.61 6.60 0.66
CA LYS A 192 -17.47 7.43 1.88
C LYS A 192 -17.86 6.78 3.22
N ASP A 193 -18.48 5.61 3.24
CA ASP A 193 -19.04 5.01 4.45
C ASP A 193 -17.98 4.28 5.26
N LYS A 194 -18.14 4.32 6.58
CA LYS A 194 -17.33 3.55 7.52
C LYS A 194 -17.62 2.08 7.36
N GLU A 195 -16.62 1.31 6.94
CA GLU A 195 -16.72 -0.13 6.74
C GLU A 195 -15.78 -0.87 7.69
N GLU A 196 -16.16 -2.10 8.03
CA GLU A 196 -15.37 -2.97 8.90
C GLU A 196 -15.05 -4.26 8.16
N PHE A 197 -13.85 -4.78 8.36
CA PHE A 197 -13.42 -6.07 7.85
C PHE A 197 -12.46 -6.75 8.83
N TYR A 198 -12.32 -8.06 8.67
CA TYR A 198 -11.45 -8.86 9.51
C TYR A 198 -10.35 -9.47 8.64
N ILE A 199 -9.15 -9.50 9.17
CA ILE A 199 -8.03 -10.23 8.58
C ILE A 199 -7.63 -11.33 9.52
N LEU A 200 -7.59 -12.56 9.00
CA LEU A 200 -7.36 -13.78 9.75
C LEU A 200 -6.04 -14.41 9.34
N ASN A 201 -5.25 -14.78 10.33
CA ASN A 201 -4.15 -15.72 10.20
C ASN A 201 -4.64 -17.13 10.56
N LYS A 202 -4.70 -18.02 9.58
CA LYS A 202 -5.06 -19.44 9.79
C LYS A 202 -3.85 -20.37 9.88
N GLU A 203 -2.65 -19.83 9.76
CA GLU A 203 -1.39 -20.59 9.85
C GLU A 203 -0.99 -20.84 11.30
N ASP A 204 -0.09 -21.78 11.52
CA ASP A 204 0.46 -22.14 12.85
C ASP A 204 1.71 -21.31 13.22
N LYS A 205 1.98 -20.25 12.48
CA LYS A 205 3.08 -19.29 12.70
C LYS A 205 2.58 -17.87 12.64
N GLU A 206 3.34 -16.95 13.22
CA GLU A 206 3.11 -15.51 13.05
C GLU A 206 3.28 -15.11 11.58
N ILE A 207 2.41 -14.24 11.11
CA ILE A 207 2.49 -13.65 9.78
C ILE A 207 2.45 -12.13 9.86
N ASN A 208 3.13 -11.49 8.92
CA ASN A 208 3.15 -10.04 8.79
C ASN A 208 2.37 -9.60 7.55
N ILE A 209 1.62 -8.54 7.70
CA ILE A 209 0.91 -7.85 6.62
C ILE A 209 1.24 -6.37 6.64
N ILE A 210 1.24 -5.76 5.46
CA ILE A 210 1.34 -4.30 5.31
C ILE A 210 0.00 -3.80 4.80
N ARG A 211 -0.53 -2.79 5.46
CA ARG A 211 -1.71 -2.04 5.04
C ARG A 211 -1.30 -0.69 4.51
N ALA A 212 -1.78 -0.33 3.32
CA ALA A 212 -1.67 0.99 2.75
C ALA A 212 -3.06 1.60 2.62
N VAL A 213 -3.26 2.79 3.19
CA VAL A 213 -4.51 3.55 3.05
C VAL A 213 -4.22 4.77 2.22
N ILE A 214 -4.97 4.98 1.13
CA ILE A 214 -4.81 6.10 0.21
C ILE A 214 -6.14 6.85 0.09
N LYS A 215 -6.07 8.18 0.21
CA LYS A 215 -7.22 9.08 0.18
C LYS A 215 -7.02 10.17 -0.86
#